data_6fe0591b0d1ff7ed7d1f6a0e91b7913d
#
_entry.id   6fe0591b0d1ff7ed7d1f6a0e91b7913d
#
_cell.length_a   1.000
_cell.length_b   1.000
_cell.length_c   1.000
_cell.angle_alpha   90.00
_cell.angle_beta   90.00
_cell.angle_gamma   90.00
#
_symmetry.space_group_name_H-M   'P 1'
#
loop_
_entity.id
_entity.type
_entity.pdbx_description
1 polymer ?
#
loop_
_entity_poly.entity_id
_entity_poly.type
_entity_poly.pdbx_seq_one_letter_code
_entity_poly.pdbx_strand_id
1 'polypeptide(L)'
;LDSADVIILPAFWDDFDALCGRHPQVLSWLRERHAAGAAICGEATGVFWMAQSGLLDGKEATTYWRFFNEFAERFPKVLLNQEKHLSDADNLYCAGGVTSACDLYIYLIERFCGASVAQGVSRDILYEVQRSYAPGRIGFGGQKLHQDVTILQIQHWLEEHFADKFRFEDVARAHGMSIRNFMRRFQTATGDKPLHYLQRLRIETAKGLLSATRKRIKTISHQDGHDDASFFARPLRQHTGLSPHH
;
A
#
# COMPACT_ATOMS: atom_id res chain seq x y z
N LEU A 1 -29.07 4.21 -12.57
CA LEU A 1 -27.61 4.41 -12.61
C LEU A 1 -27.21 5.85 -13.00
N ASP A 2 -28.18 6.75 -13.08
CA ASP A 2 -27.94 8.12 -13.58
C ASP A 2 -27.31 9.07 -12.55
N SER A 3 -27.14 8.63 -11.29
CA SER A 3 -26.59 9.43 -10.18
C SER A 3 -25.60 8.65 -9.28
N ALA A 4 -24.75 7.85 -9.88
CA ALA A 4 -23.71 7.14 -9.10
C ALA A 4 -22.55 8.09 -8.77
N ASP A 5 -22.22 8.25 -7.48
CA ASP A 5 -21.06 9.02 -7.01
C ASP A 5 -19.76 8.22 -7.08
N VAL A 6 -19.86 6.89 -6.93
CA VAL A 6 -18.74 5.95 -7.02
C VAL A 6 -19.13 4.75 -7.88
N ILE A 7 -18.29 4.40 -8.83
CA ILE A 7 -18.45 3.25 -9.71
C ILE A 7 -17.27 2.30 -9.48
N ILE A 8 -17.56 1.05 -9.16
CA ILE A 8 -16.56 0.01 -8.97
C ILE A 8 -16.66 -0.98 -10.12
N LEU A 9 -15.54 -1.17 -10.81
CA LEU A 9 -15.36 -2.13 -11.88
C LEU A 9 -14.59 -3.34 -11.30
N PRO A 10 -15.28 -4.44 -11.00
CA PRO A 10 -14.67 -5.59 -10.35
C PRO A 10 -13.71 -6.32 -11.29
N ALA A 11 -12.84 -7.13 -10.70
CA ALA A 11 -12.02 -8.08 -11.45
C ALA A 11 -12.91 -9.07 -12.21
N PHE A 12 -12.48 -9.43 -13.42
CA PHE A 12 -13.08 -10.47 -14.25
C PHE A 12 -11.99 -11.39 -14.81
N TRP A 13 -12.38 -12.59 -15.22
CA TRP A 13 -11.46 -13.61 -15.74
C TRP A 13 -11.84 -14.10 -17.14
N ASP A 14 -12.89 -13.51 -17.72
CA ASP A 14 -13.35 -13.78 -19.08
C ASP A 14 -12.49 -13.04 -20.12
N ASP A 15 -12.68 -13.40 -21.39
CA ASP A 15 -12.13 -12.68 -22.53
C ASP A 15 -12.68 -11.23 -22.54
N PHE A 16 -11.78 -10.26 -22.39
CA PHE A 16 -12.15 -8.86 -22.33
C PHE A 16 -12.78 -8.35 -23.63
N ASP A 17 -12.29 -8.81 -24.80
CA ASP A 17 -12.83 -8.38 -26.08
C ASP A 17 -14.26 -8.86 -26.29
N ALA A 18 -14.53 -10.11 -25.89
CA ALA A 18 -15.88 -10.64 -25.90
C ALA A 18 -16.82 -9.90 -24.93
N LEU A 19 -16.33 -9.52 -23.74
CA LEU A 19 -17.09 -8.72 -22.77
C LEU A 19 -17.37 -7.32 -23.31
N CYS A 20 -16.35 -6.65 -23.84
CA CYS A 20 -16.46 -5.30 -24.39
C CYS A 20 -17.39 -5.26 -25.59
N GLY A 21 -17.32 -6.28 -26.47
CA GLY A 21 -18.20 -6.43 -27.63
C GLY A 21 -19.68 -6.64 -27.26
N ARG A 22 -19.94 -7.33 -26.14
CA ARG A 22 -21.31 -7.53 -25.61
C ARG A 22 -21.89 -6.27 -24.94
N HIS A 23 -21.03 -5.40 -24.41
CA HIS A 23 -21.41 -4.24 -23.60
C HIS A 23 -20.72 -2.95 -24.04
N PRO A 24 -20.73 -2.57 -25.34
CA PRO A 24 -20.01 -1.41 -25.83
C PRO A 24 -20.46 -0.08 -25.20
N GLN A 25 -21.71 -0.01 -24.75
CA GLN A 25 -22.30 1.15 -24.08
C GLN A 25 -21.63 1.47 -22.72
N VAL A 26 -20.94 0.51 -22.09
CA VAL A 26 -20.24 0.73 -20.82
C VAL A 26 -19.15 1.78 -20.98
N LEU A 27 -18.44 1.78 -22.14
CA LEU A 27 -17.33 2.70 -22.37
C LEU A 27 -17.81 4.17 -22.44
N SER A 28 -18.90 4.46 -23.13
CA SER A 28 -19.47 5.80 -23.19
C SER A 28 -20.06 6.21 -21.84
N TRP A 29 -20.76 5.28 -21.17
CA TRP A 29 -21.33 5.52 -19.87
C TRP A 29 -20.27 5.85 -18.80
N LEU A 30 -19.11 5.16 -18.78
CA LEU A 30 -18.00 5.47 -17.88
C LEU A 30 -17.49 6.90 -18.11
N ARG A 31 -17.29 7.29 -19.37
CA ARG A 31 -16.86 8.67 -19.68
C ARG A 31 -17.87 9.72 -19.22
N GLU A 32 -19.13 9.48 -19.46
CA GLU A 32 -20.22 10.39 -19.04
C GLU A 32 -20.30 10.52 -17.52
N ARG A 33 -20.19 9.40 -16.79
CA ARG A 33 -20.20 9.42 -15.31
C ARG A 33 -18.98 10.11 -14.73
N HIS A 34 -17.80 9.85 -15.28
CA HIS A 34 -16.59 10.54 -14.86
C HIS A 34 -16.69 12.06 -15.12
N ALA A 35 -17.17 12.46 -16.30
CA ALA A 35 -17.38 13.87 -16.63
C ALA A 35 -18.45 14.53 -15.72
N ALA A 36 -19.41 13.78 -15.20
CA ALA A 36 -20.38 14.21 -14.21
C ALA A 36 -19.80 14.23 -12.76
N GLY A 37 -18.53 13.89 -12.55
CA GLY A 37 -17.84 13.96 -11.26
C GLY A 37 -17.80 12.64 -10.47
N ALA A 38 -18.32 11.55 -11.02
CA ALA A 38 -18.24 10.24 -10.35
C ALA A 38 -16.80 9.76 -10.22
N ALA A 39 -16.48 9.15 -9.08
CA ALA A 39 -15.25 8.40 -8.88
C ALA A 39 -15.35 7.03 -9.55
N ILE A 40 -14.34 6.63 -10.34
CA ILE A 40 -14.31 5.33 -11.00
C ILE A 40 -13.13 4.53 -10.46
N CYS A 41 -13.42 3.33 -9.98
CA CYS A 41 -12.48 2.43 -9.34
C CYS A 41 -12.38 1.14 -10.14
N GLY A 42 -11.20 0.80 -10.64
CA GLY A 42 -10.92 -0.47 -11.31
C GLY A 42 -10.13 -1.41 -10.39
N GLU A 43 -10.62 -2.64 -10.25
CA GLU A 43 -9.94 -3.71 -9.51
C GLU A 43 -9.28 -4.68 -10.46
N ALA A 44 -7.99 -4.89 -10.33
CA ALA A 44 -7.24 -5.86 -11.12
C ALA A 44 -7.54 -5.71 -12.62
N THR A 45 -8.19 -6.70 -13.25
CA THR A 45 -8.60 -6.65 -14.66
C THR A 45 -9.72 -5.63 -14.92
N GLY A 46 -10.49 -5.20 -13.91
CA GLY A 46 -11.48 -4.12 -14.05
C GLY A 46 -10.90 -2.81 -14.59
N VAL A 47 -9.60 -2.58 -14.40
CA VAL A 47 -8.86 -1.42 -14.94
C VAL A 47 -8.87 -1.39 -16.49
N PHE A 48 -9.02 -2.54 -17.14
CA PHE A 48 -9.11 -2.61 -18.61
C PHE A 48 -10.30 -1.82 -19.17
N TRP A 49 -11.43 -1.80 -18.47
CA TRP A 49 -12.58 -0.99 -18.85
C TRP A 49 -12.28 0.51 -18.83
N MET A 50 -11.53 0.96 -17.83
CA MET A 50 -11.13 2.35 -17.70
C MET A 50 -10.14 2.73 -18.82
N ALA A 51 -9.16 1.86 -19.11
CA ALA A 51 -8.19 2.07 -20.17
C ALA A 51 -8.87 2.06 -21.56
N GLN A 52 -9.76 1.08 -21.82
CA GLN A 52 -10.49 0.97 -23.08
C GLN A 52 -11.43 2.15 -23.31
N SER A 53 -11.97 2.74 -22.25
CA SER A 53 -12.77 3.96 -22.36
C SER A 53 -11.94 5.22 -22.67
N GLY A 54 -10.61 5.15 -22.62
CA GLY A 54 -9.70 6.28 -22.80
C GLY A 54 -9.53 7.17 -21.56
N LEU A 55 -10.17 6.85 -20.45
CA LEU A 55 -10.10 7.63 -19.21
C LEU A 55 -8.69 7.66 -18.61
N LEU A 56 -7.88 6.64 -18.88
CA LEU A 56 -6.52 6.52 -18.36
C LEU A 56 -5.44 7.03 -19.33
N ASP A 57 -5.79 7.54 -20.51
CA ASP A 57 -4.82 8.05 -21.47
C ASP A 57 -3.95 9.16 -20.85
N GLY A 58 -2.63 9.00 -20.86
CA GLY A 58 -1.66 9.93 -20.28
C GLY A 58 -1.61 9.92 -18.74
N LYS A 59 -2.34 9.06 -18.08
CA LYS A 59 -2.38 8.96 -16.62
C LYS A 59 -1.63 7.72 -16.10
N GLU A 60 -1.12 7.82 -14.87
CA GLU A 60 -0.52 6.68 -14.19
C GLU A 60 -1.61 5.70 -13.72
N ALA A 61 -1.42 4.43 -14.04
CA ALA A 61 -2.32 3.35 -13.64
C ALA A 61 -1.55 2.09 -13.24
N THR A 62 -2.20 1.22 -12.49
CA THR A 62 -1.74 -0.14 -12.23
C THR A 62 -2.87 -1.12 -12.50
N THR A 63 -2.54 -2.39 -12.70
CA THR A 63 -3.49 -3.49 -12.89
C THR A 63 -2.95 -4.75 -12.24
N TYR A 64 -3.58 -5.90 -12.46
CA TYR A 64 -3.10 -7.15 -11.91
C TYR A 64 -1.81 -7.59 -12.62
N TRP A 65 -0.79 -7.92 -11.85
CA TRP A 65 0.58 -8.18 -12.33
C TRP A 65 0.69 -9.20 -13.47
N ARG A 66 -0.20 -10.20 -13.51
CA ARG A 66 -0.23 -11.21 -14.60
C ARG A 66 -0.56 -10.61 -15.96
N PHE A 67 -1.21 -9.47 -15.98
CA PHE A 67 -1.67 -8.80 -17.21
C PHE A 67 -0.86 -7.55 -17.55
N PHE A 68 0.26 -7.27 -16.86
CA PHE A 68 1.07 -6.07 -17.13
C PHE A 68 1.52 -5.96 -18.58
N ASN A 69 2.03 -7.05 -19.18
CA ASN A 69 2.50 -7.04 -20.56
C ASN A 69 1.33 -6.81 -21.54
N GLU A 70 0.26 -7.58 -21.39
CA GLU A 70 -0.95 -7.44 -22.21
C GLU A 70 -1.54 -6.03 -22.10
N PHE A 71 -1.62 -5.49 -20.88
CA PHE A 71 -2.14 -4.16 -20.60
C PHE A 71 -1.28 -3.07 -21.28
N ALA A 72 0.05 -3.15 -21.16
CA ALA A 72 0.97 -2.20 -21.76
C ALA A 72 0.93 -2.22 -23.30
N GLU A 73 0.86 -3.42 -23.90
CA GLU A 73 0.73 -3.59 -25.35
C GLU A 73 -0.60 -3.05 -25.88
N ARG A 74 -1.69 -3.31 -25.14
CA ARG A 74 -3.04 -2.93 -25.56
C ARG A 74 -3.34 -1.46 -25.34
N PHE A 75 -2.80 -0.86 -24.27
CA PHE A 75 -3.06 0.54 -23.88
C PHE A 75 -1.77 1.35 -23.77
N PRO A 76 -1.04 1.56 -24.88
CA PRO A 76 0.29 2.20 -24.86
C PRO A 76 0.27 3.67 -24.43
N LYS A 77 -0.90 4.29 -24.36
CA LYS A 77 -1.05 5.67 -23.88
C LYS A 77 -1.17 5.76 -22.36
N VAL A 78 -1.41 4.65 -21.67
CA VAL A 78 -1.51 4.61 -20.22
C VAL A 78 -0.10 4.49 -19.63
N LEU A 79 0.21 5.27 -18.62
CA LEU A 79 1.49 5.21 -17.92
C LEU A 79 1.43 4.08 -16.87
N LEU A 80 1.63 2.83 -17.33
CA LEU A 80 1.58 1.66 -16.46
C LEU A 80 2.72 1.69 -15.44
N ASN A 81 2.38 1.75 -14.15
CA ASN A 81 3.32 1.62 -13.05
C ASN A 81 3.20 0.22 -12.40
N GLN A 82 4.20 -0.63 -12.65
CA GLN A 82 4.23 -2.02 -12.17
C GLN A 82 4.64 -2.16 -10.69
N GLU A 83 5.21 -1.11 -10.11
CA GLU A 83 5.67 -1.10 -8.72
C GLU A 83 4.59 -0.62 -7.74
N LYS A 84 3.57 0.06 -8.25
CA LYS A 84 2.45 0.53 -7.44
C LYS A 84 1.34 -0.52 -7.36
N HIS A 85 0.79 -0.67 -6.17
CA HIS A 85 -0.41 -1.49 -5.94
C HIS A 85 -1.70 -0.70 -6.08
N LEU A 86 -1.60 0.62 -5.99
CA LEU A 86 -2.69 1.57 -6.14
C LEU A 86 -2.22 2.78 -6.95
N SER A 87 -3.08 3.30 -7.81
CA SER A 87 -2.91 4.61 -8.45
C SER A 87 -4.17 5.44 -8.31
N ASP A 88 -3.99 6.76 -8.24
CA ASP A 88 -5.04 7.78 -8.08
C ASP A 88 -4.71 8.93 -9.03
N ALA A 89 -5.62 9.23 -9.94
CA ALA A 89 -5.52 10.37 -10.84
C ALA A 89 -6.93 10.86 -11.23
N ASP A 90 -7.30 12.10 -10.93
CA ASP A 90 -8.54 12.75 -11.38
C ASP A 90 -9.82 11.95 -11.06
N ASN A 91 -10.03 11.50 -9.82
CA ASN A 91 -11.13 10.62 -9.42
C ASN A 91 -11.15 9.24 -10.11
N LEU A 92 -10.03 8.81 -10.72
CA LEU A 92 -9.83 7.48 -11.28
C LEU A 92 -8.88 6.73 -10.35
N TYR A 93 -9.30 5.55 -9.91
CA TYR A 93 -8.56 4.73 -8.94
C TYR A 93 -8.33 3.35 -9.52
N CYS A 94 -7.09 2.86 -9.47
CA CYS A 94 -6.75 1.53 -9.93
C CYS A 94 -6.11 0.74 -8.79
N ALA A 95 -6.59 -0.47 -8.55
CA ALA A 95 -6.05 -1.41 -7.59
C ALA A 95 -5.50 -2.64 -8.30
N GLY A 96 -4.25 -3.01 -8.03
CA GLY A 96 -3.55 -4.11 -8.71
C GLY A 96 -3.98 -5.52 -8.28
N GLY A 97 -4.83 -5.68 -7.27
CA GLY A 97 -5.30 -6.97 -6.80
C GLY A 97 -6.25 -6.87 -5.61
N VAL A 98 -6.67 -8.01 -5.08
CA VAL A 98 -7.70 -8.08 -4.01
C VAL A 98 -7.29 -7.31 -2.75
N THR A 99 -6.05 -7.46 -2.30
CA THR A 99 -5.57 -6.76 -1.10
C THR A 99 -5.54 -5.25 -1.31
N SER A 100 -5.03 -4.80 -2.45
CA SER A 100 -5.03 -3.37 -2.79
C SER A 100 -6.43 -2.81 -3.06
N ALA A 101 -7.38 -3.64 -3.48
CA ALA A 101 -8.78 -3.22 -3.57
C ALA A 101 -9.37 -2.92 -2.18
N CYS A 102 -9.07 -3.75 -1.17
CA CYS A 102 -9.48 -3.44 0.21
C CYS A 102 -8.86 -2.13 0.72
N ASP A 103 -7.57 -1.89 0.45
CA ASP A 103 -6.92 -0.62 0.80
C ASP A 103 -7.60 0.56 0.10
N LEU A 104 -7.95 0.40 -1.18
CA LEU A 104 -8.68 1.40 -1.95
C LEU A 104 -10.04 1.71 -1.32
N TYR A 105 -10.80 0.70 -0.92
CA TYR A 105 -12.12 0.91 -0.31
C TYR A 105 -12.03 1.64 1.02
N ILE A 106 -11.08 1.29 1.87
CA ILE A 106 -10.86 2.00 3.13
C ILE A 106 -10.44 3.46 2.86
N TYR A 107 -9.59 3.70 1.86
CA TYR A 107 -9.22 5.05 1.43
C TYR A 107 -10.45 5.86 0.96
N LEU A 108 -11.31 5.27 0.12
CA LEU A 108 -12.52 5.94 -0.34
C LEU A 108 -13.50 6.22 0.80
N ILE A 109 -13.67 5.27 1.72
CA ILE A 109 -14.50 5.48 2.93
C ILE A 109 -13.91 6.63 3.76
N GLU A 110 -12.59 6.68 3.95
CA GLU A 110 -11.95 7.80 4.66
C GLU A 110 -12.22 9.14 3.97
N ARG A 111 -12.08 9.16 2.65
CA ARG A 111 -12.27 10.37 1.83
C ARG A 111 -13.70 10.89 1.85
N PHE A 112 -14.69 10.01 1.73
CA PHE A 112 -16.11 10.39 1.60
C PHE A 112 -16.87 10.39 2.93
N CYS A 113 -16.47 9.56 3.91
CA CYS A 113 -17.17 9.37 5.17
C CYS A 113 -16.35 9.79 6.40
N GLY A 114 -15.07 10.10 6.21
CA GLY A 114 -14.15 10.52 7.27
C GLY A 114 -13.43 9.37 7.98
N ALA A 115 -12.32 9.72 8.65
CA ALA A 115 -11.38 8.77 9.25
C ALA A 115 -12.01 7.86 10.32
N SER A 116 -12.94 8.37 11.12
CA SER A 116 -13.62 7.60 12.18
C SER A 116 -14.42 6.43 11.60
N VAL A 117 -15.14 6.66 10.49
CA VAL A 117 -15.93 5.63 9.81
C VAL A 117 -15.00 4.59 9.18
N ALA A 118 -13.95 5.04 8.49
CA ALA A 118 -12.95 4.16 7.88
C ALA A 118 -12.29 3.24 8.92
N GLN A 119 -11.94 3.77 10.08
CA GLN A 119 -11.38 2.99 11.19
C GLN A 119 -12.38 1.97 11.75
N GLY A 120 -13.67 2.33 11.85
CA GLY A 120 -14.74 1.44 12.26
C GLY A 120 -14.84 0.25 11.31
N VAL A 121 -15.01 0.53 10.02
CA VAL A 121 -15.12 -0.50 8.96
C VAL A 121 -13.89 -1.40 8.93
N SER A 122 -12.68 -0.82 8.99
CA SER A 122 -11.42 -1.59 9.00
C SER A 122 -11.37 -2.60 10.17
N ARG A 123 -11.83 -2.21 11.34
CA ARG A 123 -11.92 -3.11 12.52
C ARG A 123 -12.98 -4.19 12.35
N ASP A 124 -14.16 -3.83 11.82
CA ASP A 124 -15.28 -4.75 11.68
C ASP A 124 -14.98 -5.89 10.70
N ILE A 125 -14.21 -5.60 9.64
CA ILE A 125 -13.78 -6.60 8.67
C ILE A 125 -12.46 -7.29 9.04
N LEU A 126 -11.90 -6.99 10.21
CA LEU A 126 -10.58 -7.48 10.66
C LEU A 126 -9.46 -7.23 9.62
N TYR A 127 -9.59 -6.16 8.87
CA TYR A 127 -8.67 -5.82 7.79
C TYR A 127 -7.62 -4.83 8.27
N GLU A 128 -6.35 -5.22 8.17
CA GLU A 128 -5.22 -4.34 8.39
C GLU A 128 -4.92 -3.57 7.10
N VAL A 129 -5.24 -2.28 7.09
CA VAL A 129 -4.95 -1.40 5.95
C VAL A 129 -3.43 -1.29 5.77
N GLN A 130 -2.90 -1.85 4.70
CA GLN A 130 -1.53 -1.64 4.28
C GLN A 130 -1.43 -0.29 3.55
N ARG A 131 -1.27 0.80 4.28
CA ARG A 131 -1.11 2.14 3.68
C ARG A 131 0.26 2.30 3.04
N SER A 132 0.43 1.77 1.84
CA SER A 132 1.58 2.01 0.97
C SER A 132 1.28 3.08 -0.09
N TYR A 133 0.98 4.31 0.33
CA TYR A 133 0.72 5.42 -0.60
C TYR A 133 1.97 6.28 -0.91
N ALA A 134 3.14 5.94 -0.37
CA ALA A 134 4.38 6.62 -0.72
C ALA A 134 5.45 5.60 -1.07
N PRO A 135 6.27 5.84 -2.12
CA PRO A 135 7.47 5.05 -2.36
C PRO A 135 8.35 5.07 -1.10
N GLY A 136 8.58 3.91 -0.47
CA GLY A 136 9.40 3.77 0.73
C GLY A 136 8.68 3.88 2.08
N ARG A 137 7.36 4.11 2.14
CA ARG A 137 6.61 4.01 3.40
C ARG A 137 5.87 2.68 3.48
N ILE A 138 6.48 1.76 4.18
CA ILE A 138 5.94 0.44 4.44
C ILE A 138 4.81 0.57 5.46
N GLY A 139 3.61 0.12 5.05
CA GLY A 139 2.44 0.20 5.89
C GLY A 139 2.46 -0.85 6.99
N PHE A 140 2.74 -0.44 8.20
CA PHE A 140 2.34 -1.15 9.43
C PHE A 140 0.89 -0.78 9.79
N GLY A 141 -0.02 -0.75 8.81
CA GLY A 141 -1.34 -0.14 8.91
C GLY A 141 -2.18 -0.68 10.06
N GLY A 142 -2.23 -1.99 10.27
CA GLY A 142 -3.02 -2.58 11.35
C GLY A 142 -2.48 -2.29 12.75
N GLN A 143 -1.16 -2.16 12.88
CA GLN A 143 -0.54 -1.86 14.17
C GLN A 143 -0.68 -0.38 14.58
N LYS A 144 -1.27 0.48 13.74
CA LYS A 144 -1.60 1.88 14.03
C LYS A 144 -3.08 2.13 14.29
N LEU A 145 -3.92 1.10 14.22
CA LEU A 145 -5.37 1.20 14.46
C LEU A 145 -5.76 1.22 15.95
N HIS A 146 -4.82 1.52 16.84
CA HIS A 146 -5.07 1.67 18.26
C HIS A 146 -5.27 3.13 18.67
N GLN A 147 -5.90 3.35 19.84
CA GLN A 147 -6.21 4.69 20.35
C GLN A 147 -5.10 5.30 21.22
N ASP A 148 -3.94 4.66 21.35
CA ASP A 148 -2.83 5.17 22.16
C ASP A 148 -2.04 6.20 21.37
N VAL A 149 -2.42 7.47 21.51
CA VAL A 149 -1.83 8.61 20.75
C VAL A 149 -0.31 8.70 20.97
N THR A 150 0.17 8.42 22.19
CA THR A 150 1.62 8.48 22.47
C THR A 150 2.37 7.36 21.75
N ILE A 151 1.81 6.14 21.70
CA ILE A 151 2.42 5.05 20.94
C ILE A 151 2.37 5.31 19.44
N LEU A 152 1.30 5.92 18.91
CA LEU A 152 1.25 6.36 17.51
C LEU A 152 2.37 7.35 17.18
N GLN A 153 2.62 8.34 18.05
CA GLN A 153 3.73 9.29 17.87
C GLN A 153 5.08 8.57 17.85
N ILE A 154 5.29 7.60 18.75
CA ILE A 154 6.51 6.80 18.78
C ILE A 154 6.65 5.94 17.52
N GLN A 155 5.60 5.34 17.01
CA GLN A 155 5.64 4.59 15.75
C GLN A 155 6.05 5.48 14.57
N HIS A 156 5.50 6.70 14.47
CA HIS A 156 5.93 7.67 13.45
C HIS A 156 7.40 8.04 13.61
N TRP A 157 7.83 8.31 14.84
CA TRP A 157 9.23 8.61 15.12
C TRP A 157 10.16 7.46 14.71
N LEU A 158 9.79 6.20 15.02
CA LEU A 158 10.55 5.01 14.61
C LEU A 158 10.63 4.87 13.09
N GLU A 159 9.58 5.23 12.35
CA GLU A 159 9.57 5.21 10.88
C GLU A 159 10.47 6.29 10.25
N GLU A 160 10.67 7.40 10.93
CA GLU A 160 11.57 8.45 10.48
C GLU A 160 13.03 8.17 10.87
N HIS A 161 13.27 7.43 11.97
CA HIS A 161 14.57 7.21 12.58
C HIS A 161 15.00 5.73 12.59
N PHE A 162 14.37 4.88 11.77
CA PHE A 162 14.65 3.44 11.79
C PHE A 162 16.10 3.09 11.48
N ALA A 163 16.82 3.91 10.71
CA ALA A 163 18.22 3.73 10.37
C ALA A 163 19.18 4.26 11.46
N ASP A 164 18.69 5.07 12.40
CA ASP A 164 19.53 5.69 13.43
C ASP A 164 19.88 4.72 14.55
N LYS A 165 20.97 5.04 15.27
CA LYS A 165 21.35 4.37 16.52
C LYS A 165 20.70 5.11 17.68
N PHE A 166 19.76 4.49 18.37
CA PHE A 166 19.11 5.02 19.55
C PHE A 166 18.83 3.91 20.58
N ARG A 167 18.49 4.32 21.80
CA ARG A 167 18.06 3.42 22.85
C ARG A 167 16.57 3.63 23.14
N PHE A 168 15.83 2.55 23.32
CA PHE A 168 14.40 2.64 23.63
C PHE A 168 14.12 3.34 24.98
N GLU A 169 15.11 3.33 25.91
CA GLU A 169 15.04 4.09 27.15
C GLU A 169 14.95 5.60 26.90
N ASP A 170 15.69 6.10 25.91
CA ASP A 170 15.69 7.53 25.58
C ASP A 170 14.40 7.92 24.84
N VAL A 171 13.91 7.06 23.96
CA VAL A 171 12.61 7.22 23.29
C VAL A 171 11.47 7.25 24.34
N ALA A 172 11.46 6.31 25.28
CA ALA A 172 10.46 6.28 26.34
C ALA A 172 10.50 7.56 27.18
N ARG A 173 11.70 7.99 27.58
CA ARG A 173 11.92 9.21 28.39
C ARG A 173 11.45 10.46 27.64
N ALA A 174 11.74 10.58 26.36
CA ALA A 174 11.31 11.72 25.53
C ALA A 174 9.78 11.84 25.45
N HIS A 175 9.06 10.74 25.64
CA HIS A 175 7.59 10.71 25.67
C HIS A 175 7.01 10.58 27.09
N GLY A 176 7.79 10.94 28.13
CA GLY A 176 7.33 10.97 29.52
C GLY A 176 7.03 9.62 30.15
N MET A 177 7.65 8.53 29.66
CA MET A 177 7.38 7.16 30.13
C MET A 177 8.63 6.48 30.70
N SER A 178 8.42 5.60 31.71
CA SER A 178 9.43 4.62 32.06
C SER A 178 9.53 3.56 30.97
N ILE A 179 10.72 2.95 30.81
CA ILE A 179 10.93 1.88 29.80
C ILE A 179 9.95 0.70 30.00
N ARG A 180 9.63 0.33 31.24
CA ARG A 180 8.66 -0.75 31.55
C ARG A 180 7.25 -0.40 31.06
N ASN A 181 6.81 0.85 31.28
CA ASN A 181 5.50 1.33 30.83
C ASN A 181 5.44 1.40 29.30
N PHE A 182 6.49 1.91 28.67
CA PHE A 182 6.63 1.95 27.23
C PHE A 182 6.52 0.55 26.61
N MET A 183 7.33 -0.42 27.08
CA MET A 183 7.32 -1.79 26.52
C MET A 183 5.92 -2.41 26.63
N ARG A 184 5.25 -2.27 27.77
CA ARG A 184 3.90 -2.79 27.98
C ARG A 184 2.87 -2.11 27.07
N ARG A 185 2.85 -0.76 27.03
CA ARG A 185 1.89 0.01 26.22
C ARG A 185 2.08 -0.26 24.75
N PHE A 186 3.33 -0.27 24.29
CA PHE A 186 3.65 -0.55 22.89
C PHE A 186 3.16 -1.94 22.47
N GLN A 187 3.44 -2.97 23.27
CA GLN A 187 2.97 -4.32 22.98
C GLN A 187 1.43 -4.43 23.06
N THR A 188 0.78 -3.76 24.00
CA THR A 188 -0.69 -3.75 24.09
C THR A 188 -1.31 -3.05 22.89
N ALA A 189 -0.73 -1.96 22.43
CA ALA A 189 -1.25 -1.16 21.33
C ALA A 189 -0.99 -1.81 19.96
N THR A 190 0.22 -2.34 19.75
CA THR A 190 0.67 -2.82 18.41
C THR A 190 0.62 -4.34 18.26
N GLY A 191 0.45 -5.09 19.34
CA GLY A 191 0.59 -6.55 19.36
C GLY A 191 2.04 -7.02 19.34
N ASP A 192 3.03 -6.12 19.20
CA ASP A 192 4.43 -6.44 18.96
C ASP A 192 5.36 -5.80 19.99
N LYS A 193 6.53 -6.40 20.25
CA LYS A 193 7.57 -5.76 21.04
C LYS A 193 8.28 -4.68 20.22
N PRO A 194 8.68 -3.52 20.82
CA PRO A 194 9.31 -2.43 20.08
C PRO A 194 10.51 -2.84 19.22
N LEU A 195 11.35 -3.76 19.74
CA LEU A 195 12.51 -4.26 18.98
C LEU A 195 12.09 -5.08 17.74
N HIS A 196 11.07 -5.94 17.86
CA HIS A 196 10.56 -6.74 16.74
C HIS A 196 9.92 -5.83 15.69
N TYR A 197 9.17 -4.82 16.13
CA TYR A 197 8.60 -3.80 15.27
C TYR A 197 9.68 -3.08 14.44
N LEU A 198 10.75 -2.60 15.11
CA LEU A 198 11.87 -1.92 14.45
C LEU A 198 12.63 -2.85 13.49
N GLN A 199 12.88 -4.12 13.88
CA GLN A 199 13.54 -5.09 13.00
C GLN A 199 12.71 -5.37 11.73
N ARG A 200 11.39 -5.55 11.88
CA ARG A 200 10.49 -5.74 10.75
C ARG A 200 10.46 -4.51 9.85
N LEU A 201 10.40 -3.30 10.43
CA LEU A 201 10.47 -2.05 9.71
C LEU A 201 11.73 -1.96 8.84
N ARG A 202 12.89 -2.29 9.40
CA ARG A 202 14.18 -2.34 8.68
C ARG A 202 14.18 -3.36 7.54
N ILE A 203 13.68 -4.58 7.81
CA ILE A 203 13.60 -5.65 6.81
C ILE A 203 12.71 -5.26 5.63
N GLU A 204 11.55 -4.70 5.90
CA GLU A 204 10.61 -4.31 4.86
C GLU A 204 11.15 -3.13 4.03
N THR A 205 11.78 -2.13 4.66
CA THR A 205 12.46 -1.05 3.95
C THR A 205 13.56 -1.60 3.04
N ALA A 206 14.36 -2.55 3.54
CA ALA A 206 15.39 -3.18 2.74
C ALA A 206 14.86 -3.97 1.55
N LYS A 207 13.73 -4.69 1.71
CA LYS A 207 13.06 -5.36 0.58
C LYS A 207 12.63 -4.35 -0.50
N GLY A 208 12.02 -3.23 -0.08
CA GLY A 208 11.65 -2.14 -1.00
C GLY A 208 12.86 -1.59 -1.76
N LEU A 209 13.98 -1.36 -1.06
CA LEU A 209 15.22 -0.87 -1.69
C LEU A 209 15.86 -1.91 -2.62
N LEU A 210 15.80 -3.20 -2.29
CA LEU A 210 16.31 -4.28 -3.14
C LEU A 210 15.48 -4.44 -4.41
N SER A 211 14.17 -4.30 -4.34
CA SER A 211 13.28 -4.38 -5.51
C SER A 211 13.39 -3.15 -6.42
N ALA A 212 13.58 -1.96 -5.83
CA ALA A 212 13.65 -0.69 -6.56
C ALA A 212 15.06 -0.34 -7.08
N THR A 213 16.12 -0.99 -6.59
CA THR A 213 17.51 -0.65 -6.95
C THR A 213 18.38 -1.89 -7.11
N ARG A 214 19.32 -1.86 -8.08
CA ARG A 214 20.39 -2.87 -8.21
C ARG A 214 21.55 -2.65 -7.22
N LYS A 215 21.31 -2.01 -6.08
CA LYS A 215 22.35 -1.75 -5.07
C LYS A 215 22.77 -3.04 -4.37
N ARG A 216 24.07 -3.13 -4.02
CA ARG A 216 24.58 -4.26 -3.24
C ARG A 216 24.03 -4.22 -1.82
N ILE A 217 23.74 -5.38 -1.24
CA ILE A 217 23.19 -5.56 0.12
C ILE A 217 23.99 -4.80 1.18
N LYS A 218 25.34 -4.76 1.05
CA LYS A 218 26.21 -4.01 1.97
C LYS A 218 25.84 -2.51 2.03
N THR A 219 25.47 -1.91 0.90
CA THR A 219 25.06 -0.50 0.83
C THR A 219 23.68 -0.30 1.47
N ILE A 220 22.80 -1.28 1.32
CA ILE A 220 21.45 -1.24 1.88
C ILE A 220 21.50 -1.45 3.40
N SER A 221 22.31 -2.39 3.91
CA SER A 221 22.44 -2.64 5.35
C SER A 221 22.89 -1.40 6.13
N HIS A 222 23.75 -0.56 5.56
CA HIS A 222 24.14 0.72 6.17
C HIS A 222 22.98 1.74 6.18
N GLN A 223 22.16 1.78 5.13
CA GLN A 223 21.00 2.67 5.05
C GLN A 223 19.89 2.24 6.03
N ASP A 224 19.80 0.93 6.33
CA ASP A 224 18.82 0.37 7.27
C ASP A 224 19.31 0.33 8.73
N GLY A 225 20.44 0.97 9.06
CA GLY A 225 20.97 1.09 10.41
C GLY A 225 21.61 -0.19 10.97
N HIS A 226 22.10 -1.11 10.10
CA HIS A 226 22.87 -2.28 10.48
C HIS A 226 24.36 -2.05 10.17
N ASP A 227 25.21 -2.23 11.18
CA ASP A 227 26.68 -2.08 11.03
C ASP A 227 27.34 -3.28 10.33
N ASP A 228 26.69 -4.43 10.33
CA ASP A 228 27.23 -5.68 9.78
C ASP A 228 26.20 -6.32 8.82
N ALA A 229 26.63 -6.49 7.57
CA ALA A 229 25.84 -7.12 6.52
C ALA A 229 25.44 -8.57 6.85
N SER A 230 26.24 -9.28 7.65
CA SER A 230 25.93 -10.65 8.10
C SER A 230 24.79 -10.68 9.12
N PHE A 231 24.73 -9.67 9.98
CA PHE A 231 23.65 -9.50 10.95
C PHE A 231 22.32 -9.16 10.27
N PHE A 232 22.37 -8.41 9.17
CA PHE A 232 21.21 -8.10 8.33
C PHE A 232 20.76 -9.31 7.50
N ALA A 233 21.67 -10.10 6.95
CA ALA A 233 21.36 -11.25 6.10
C ALA A 233 20.58 -12.34 6.83
N ARG A 234 20.82 -12.55 8.12
CA ARG A 234 20.14 -13.58 8.93
C ARG A 234 18.67 -13.30 9.16
N PRO A 235 18.25 -12.10 9.64
CA PRO A 235 16.83 -11.73 9.72
C PRO A 235 16.13 -11.74 8.36
N LEU A 236 16.78 -11.24 7.30
CA LEU A 236 16.21 -11.26 5.95
C LEU A 236 15.88 -12.69 5.51
N ARG A 237 16.83 -13.64 5.68
CA ARG A 237 16.62 -15.05 5.35
C ARG A 237 15.51 -15.70 6.17
N GLN A 238 15.42 -15.39 7.47
CA GLN A 238 14.38 -15.94 8.35
C GLN A 238 12.97 -15.48 7.94
N HIS A 239 12.83 -14.22 7.47
CA HIS A 239 11.53 -13.65 7.11
C HIS A 239 11.14 -13.85 5.65
N THR A 240 12.11 -13.97 4.74
CA THR A 240 11.83 -14.08 3.29
C THR A 240 12.12 -15.46 2.71
N GLY A 241 12.84 -16.32 3.42
CA GLY A 241 13.32 -17.60 2.89
C GLY A 241 14.43 -17.45 1.83
N LEU A 242 14.77 -16.22 1.41
CA LEU A 242 15.73 -15.93 0.35
C LEU A 242 17.12 -15.64 0.93
N SER A 243 18.17 -16.14 0.27
CA SER A 243 19.55 -15.76 0.56
C SER A 243 19.85 -14.41 -0.12
N PRO A 244 20.64 -13.52 0.52
CA PRO A 244 21.04 -12.23 -0.05
C PRO A 244 21.81 -12.25 -1.38
N HIS A 245 22.05 -13.41 -1.94
CA HIS A 245 22.80 -13.63 -3.18
C HIS A 245 21.94 -14.11 -4.37
N HIS A 246 20.61 -14.12 -4.21
CA HIS A 246 19.69 -14.43 -5.31
C HIS A 246 18.80 -13.26 -5.63
#